data_46501947df0b79f88b5cd7c070d214c0
#
_entry.id   46501947df0b79f88b5cd7c070d214c0
#
_cell.length_a   1.000
_cell.length_b   1.000
_cell.length_c   1.000
_cell.angle_alpha   90.00
_cell.angle_beta   90.00
_cell.angle_gamma   90.00
#
_symmetry.space_group_name_H-M   'P 1'
#
loop_
_entity.id
_entity.type
_entity.pdbx_description
1 polymer ?
#
loop_
_entity_poly.entity_id
_entity_poly.type
_entity_poly.pdbx_seq_one_letter_code
_entity_poly.pdbx_strand_id
1 'polypeptide(L)'
;IMNKEYEPIYSPVMLDEYKELFEQNNDLIGWLHIEGTEIDYPVMQTPEDENYYLYRDFEGQENKNGCLILDTDSVAGVGLAIYNYEKGMAPSTNLIIHGHTMKSGAMFGNLDYYEDEQYGLSHSTICFDSLYEKREYELIAVFYSQVYYQSDDVFKYYDFFEADTQEEF
;
A
#
# COMPACT_ATOMS: atom_id res chain seq x y z
N ILE A 1 24.84 -12.07 -42.00
CA ILE A 1 24.16 -12.77 -40.88
C ILE A 1 24.13 -11.73 -39.77
N MET A 2 22.99 -11.03 -39.62
CA MET A 2 22.79 -10.06 -38.54
C MET A 2 22.58 -10.86 -37.25
N ASN A 3 23.46 -10.69 -36.24
CA ASN A 3 23.20 -11.10 -34.89
C ASN A 3 21.95 -10.37 -34.39
N LYS A 4 20.84 -11.06 -34.26
CA LYS A 4 19.75 -10.60 -33.41
C LYS A 4 20.28 -10.69 -31.98
N GLU A 5 20.62 -9.55 -31.37
CA GLU A 5 20.77 -9.44 -29.96
C GLU A 5 19.43 -9.90 -29.31
N TYR A 6 19.51 -10.97 -28.57
CA TYR A 6 18.40 -11.46 -27.76
C TYR A 6 18.29 -10.49 -26.57
N GLU A 7 17.42 -9.50 -26.66
CA GLU A 7 17.03 -8.76 -25.49
C GLU A 7 16.28 -9.74 -24.56
N PRO A 8 16.72 -9.88 -23.30
CA PRO A 8 16.02 -10.75 -22.36
C PRO A 8 14.59 -10.24 -22.21
N ILE A 9 13.62 -11.11 -22.45
CA ILE A 9 12.21 -10.79 -22.27
C ILE A 9 11.96 -10.72 -20.76
N TYR A 10 11.95 -9.50 -20.20
CA TYR A 10 11.50 -9.29 -18.83
C TYR A 10 10.00 -9.64 -18.71
N SER A 11 9.66 -10.41 -17.72
CA SER A 11 8.28 -10.64 -17.28
C SER A 11 8.23 -10.42 -15.78
N PRO A 12 7.28 -9.66 -15.24
CA PRO A 12 7.12 -9.50 -13.80
C PRO A 12 7.02 -10.85 -13.10
N VAL A 13 7.82 -11.05 -12.07
CA VAL A 13 7.83 -12.27 -11.26
C VAL A 13 7.46 -11.89 -9.84
N MET A 14 6.43 -12.53 -9.31
CA MET A 14 6.01 -12.34 -7.93
C MET A 14 7.14 -12.76 -6.96
N LEU A 15 7.34 -11.99 -5.90
CA LEU A 15 8.27 -12.29 -4.82
C LEU A 15 7.90 -13.64 -4.16
N ASP A 16 8.91 -14.47 -3.89
CA ASP A 16 8.69 -15.84 -3.42
C ASP A 16 7.93 -15.89 -2.09
N GLU A 17 8.17 -14.92 -1.21
CA GLU A 17 7.52 -14.80 0.10
C GLU A 17 6.01 -14.57 0.03
N TYR A 18 5.49 -14.04 -1.08
CA TYR A 18 4.06 -13.74 -1.22
C TYR A 18 3.28 -14.78 -2.04
N LYS A 19 3.96 -15.71 -2.72
CA LYS A 19 3.32 -16.69 -3.60
C LYS A 19 2.30 -17.56 -2.90
N GLU A 20 2.70 -18.16 -1.76
CA GLU A 20 1.80 -19.03 -0.99
C GLU A 20 0.61 -18.27 -0.39
N LEU A 21 0.83 -17.02 0.06
CA LEU A 21 -0.23 -16.17 0.57
C LEU A 21 -1.20 -15.75 -0.54
N PHE A 22 -0.68 -15.39 -1.70
CA PHE A 22 -1.50 -15.04 -2.85
C PHE A 22 -2.31 -16.23 -3.39
N GLU A 23 -1.76 -17.47 -3.34
CA GLU A 23 -2.51 -18.67 -3.67
C GLU A 23 -3.66 -18.96 -2.69
N GLN A 24 -3.50 -18.57 -1.41
CA GLN A 24 -4.55 -18.70 -0.39
C GLN A 24 -5.63 -17.63 -0.56
N ASN A 25 -5.23 -16.39 -0.91
CA ASN A 25 -6.15 -15.30 -1.13
C ASN A 25 -5.63 -14.34 -2.22
N ASN A 26 -6.28 -14.35 -3.38
CA ASN A 26 -5.88 -13.55 -4.53
C ASN A 26 -6.20 -12.05 -4.40
N ASP A 27 -6.91 -11.63 -3.35
CA ASP A 27 -7.15 -10.22 -3.03
C ASP A 27 -5.94 -9.57 -2.34
N LEU A 28 -4.89 -10.36 -1.99
CA LEU A 28 -3.62 -9.83 -1.49
C LEU A 28 -2.93 -9.03 -2.59
N ILE A 29 -2.56 -7.77 -2.28
CA ILE A 29 -1.84 -6.90 -3.23
C ILE A 29 -0.48 -6.44 -2.71
N GLY A 30 -0.17 -6.65 -1.44
CA GLY A 30 1.09 -6.26 -0.84
C GLY A 30 1.14 -6.47 0.65
N TRP A 31 2.20 -5.95 1.26
CA TRP A 31 2.48 -6.09 2.69
C TRP A 31 3.02 -4.77 3.25
N LEU A 32 2.43 -4.31 4.35
CA LEU A 32 2.87 -3.10 5.06
C LEU A 32 3.56 -3.47 6.35
N HIS A 33 4.78 -2.97 6.53
CA HIS A 33 5.58 -3.17 7.73
C HIS A 33 6.23 -1.86 8.19
N ILE A 34 6.19 -1.59 9.51
CA ILE A 34 6.94 -0.50 10.14
C ILE A 34 7.71 -1.10 11.31
N GLU A 35 9.04 -1.13 11.19
CA GLU A 35 9.91 -1.74 12.19
C GLU A 35 9.74 -1.09 13.57
N GLY A 36 9.70 -1.91 14.62
CA GLY A 36 9.51 -1.47 16.00
C GLY A 36 8.06 -1.16 16.39
N THR A 37 7.10 -1.43 15.50
CA THR A 37 5.66 -1.29 15.75
C THR A 37 4.95 -2.62 15.58
N GLU A 38 3.65 -2.69 15.91
CA GLU A 38 2.79 -3.84 15.62
C GLU A 38 2.29 -3.86 14.15
N ILE A 39 2.67 -2.86 13.35
CA ILE A 39 2.24 -2.76 11.95
C ILE A 39 3.11 -3.69 11.12
N ASP A 40 2.57 -4.88 10.84
CA ASP A 40 3.17 -5.93 10.02
C ASP A 40 2.04 -6.80 9.46
N TYR A 41 1.39 -6.31 8.38
CA TYR A 41 0.11 -6.82 7.92
C TYR A 41 0.02 -6.95 6.40
N PRO A 42 -0.75 -7.96 5.91
CA PRO A 42 -1.17 -8.00 4.52
C PRO A 42 -2.04 -6.78 4.18
N VAL A 43 -1.89 -6.31 2.96
CA VAL A 43 -2.74 -5.28 2.37
C VAL A 43 -3.59 -5.91 1.28
N MET A 44 -4.89 -5.76 1.40
CA MET A 44 -5.90 -6.37 0.54
C MET A 44 -6.50 -5.33 -0.41
N GLN A 45 -7.03 -5.76 -1.54
CA GLN A 45 -7.82 -4.90 -2.42
C GLN A 45 -8.91 -5.71 -3.11
N THR A 46 -10.16 -5.23 -3.03
CA THR A 46 -11.32 -5.81 -3.70
C THR A 46 -11.99 -4.71 -4.54
N PRO A 47 -11.70 -4.64 -5.85
CA PRO A 47 -12.14 -3.53 -6.72
C PRO A 47 -13.66 -3.31 -6.77
N GLU A 48 -14.45 -4.35 -6.52
CA GLU A 48 -15.92 -4.27 -6.58
C GLU A 48 -16.58 -3.94 -5.23
N ASP A 49 -15.87 -4.12 -4.11
CA ASP A 49 -16.35 -3.83 -2.74
C ASP A 49 -15.17 -3.42 -1.86
N GLU A 50 -14.83 -2.14 -1.87
CA GLU A 50 -13.72 -1.58 -1.11
C GLU A 50 -13.80 -1.88 0.40
N ASN A 51 -15.01 -2.05 0.94
CA ASN A 51 -15.22 -2.32 2.35
C ASN A 51 -15.22 -3.81 2.71
N TYR A 52 -14.99 -4.72 1.74
CA TYR A 52 -15.09 -6.15 1.97
C TYR A 52 -14.25 -6.62 3.16
N TYR A 53 -12.98 -6.16 3.26
CA TYR A 53 -12.06 -6.51 4.33
C TYR A 53 -12.13 -5.59 5.55
N LEU A 54 -13.05 -4.62 5.60
CA LEU A 54 -13.17 -3.72 6.75
C LEU A 54 -13.45 -4.45 8.06
N TYR A 55 -14.22 -5.55 8.00
CA TYR A 55 -14.54 -6.41 9.15
C TYR A 55 -14.31 -7.89 8.85
N ARG A 56 -13.32 -8.20 8.02
CA ARG A 56 -12.88 -9.57 7.72
C ARG A 56 -11.37 -9.70 7.81
N ASP A 57 -10.92 -10.86 8.26
CA ASP A 57 -9.50 -11.21 8.22
C ASP A 57 -9.06 -11.70 6.84
N PHE A 58 -7.80 -12.11 6.74
CA PHE A 58 -7.19 -12.58 5.50
C PHE A 58 -7.92 -13.78 4.89
N GLU A 59 -8.49 -14.66 5.71
CA GLU A 59 -9.28 -15.82 5.28
C GLU A 59 -10.74 -15.46 4.93
N GLY A 60 -11.11 -14.18 5.00
CA GLY A 60 -12.47 -13.71 4.73
C GLY A 60 -13.47 -13.97 5.85
N GLN A 61 -13.01 -14.38 7.06
CA GLN A 61 -13.86 -14.60 8.23
C GLN A 61 -14.17 -13.29 8.94
N GLU A 62 -15.32 -13.22 9.61
CA GLU A 62 -15.67 -12.04 10.41
C GLU A 62 -14.62 -11.75 11.48
N ASN A 63 -14.05 -10.56 11.43
CA ASN A 63 -13.05 -10.08 12.35
C ASN A 63 -13.18 -8.55 12.54
N LYS A 64 -13.35 -8.11 13.79
CA LYS A 64 -13.52 -6.68 14.10
C LYS A 64 -12.30 -5.81 13.80
N ASN A 65 -11.12 -6.40 13.69
CA ASN A 65 -9.90 -5.68 13.33
C ASN A 65 -9.83 -5.41 11.82
N GLY A 66 -10.50 -6.23 11.01
CA GLY A 66 -10.38 -6.20 9.56
C GLY A 66 -8.97 -6.52 9.07
N CYS A 67 -8.70 -6.16 7.81
CA CYS A 67 -7.36 -6.08 7.23
C CYS A 67 -7.01 -4.63 6.88
N LEU A 68 -5.77 -4.39 6.49
CA LEU A 68 -5.42 -3.17 5.77
C LEU A 68 -5.93 -3.28 4.34
N ILE A 69 -6.44 -2.18 3.81
CA ILE A 69 -7.10 -2.12 2.50
C ILE A 69 -6.42 -1.04 1.66
N LEU A 70 -5.93 -1.39 0.47
CA LEU A 70 -5.55 -0.40 -0.52
C LEU A 70 -6.83 0.15 -1.16
N ASP A 71 -6.95 1.48 -1.18
CA ASP A 71 -8.04 2.18 -1.86
C ASP A 71 -8.20 1.70 -3.30
N THR A 72 -9.45 1.58 -3.78
CA THR A 72 -9.75 1.00 -5.11
C THR A 72 -9.25 1.87 -6.26
N ASP A 73 -9.05 3.16 -6.03
CA ASP A 73 -8.48 4.09 -7.02
C ASP A 73 -6.94 4.09 -7.03
N SER A 74 -6.30 3.39 -6.08
CA SER A 74 -4.85 3.17 -6.02
C SER A 74 -4.44 1.88 -6.75
N VAL A 75 -3.28 1.90 -7.38
CA VAL A 75 -2.66 0.75 -8.05
C VAL A 75 -1.32 0.43 -7.39
N ALA A 76 -1.16 -0.76 -6.82
CA ALA A 76 0.10 -1.17 -6.17
C ALA A 76 1.26 -1.39 -7.16
N GLY A 77 0.94 -1.58 -8.45
CA GLY A 77 1.89 -1.83 -9.52
C GLY A 77 2.22 -3.32 -9.72
N VAL A 78 2.66 -3.64 -10.93
CA VAL A 78 3.10 -4.98 -11.35
C VAL A 78 4.45 -4.85 -12.04
N GLY A 79 5.49 -5.47 -11.50
CA GLY A 79 6.83 -5.39 -12.05
C GLY A 79 7.80 -4.60 -11.17
N LEU A 80 8.92 -4.18 -11.73
CA LEU A 80 10.03 -3.52 -11.04
C LEU A 80 10.34 -2.16 -11.68
N ALA A 81 10.59 -1.15 -10.83
CA ALA A 81 10.97 0.20 -11.25
C ALA A 81 12.25 0.23 -12.11
N ILE A 82 13.24 -0.64 -11.79
CA ILE A 82 14.50 -0.74 -12.56
C ILE A 82 14.31 -1.12 -14.02
N TYR A 83 13.17 -1.71 -14.38
CA TYR A 83 12.76 -2.03 -15.74
C TYR A 83 11.68 -1.10 -16.28
N ASN A 84 11.46 0.05 -15.61
CA ASN A 84 10.41 1.01 -15.94
C ASN A 84 9.04 0.33 -16.14
N TYR A 85 8.75 -0.68 -15.30
CA TYR A 85 7.53 -1.51 -15.32
C TYR A 85 7.21 -2.10 -16.71
N GLU A 86 8.23 -2.36 -17.55
CA GLU A 86 8.02 -3.01 -18.85
C GLU A 86 7.21 -4.31 -18.68
N LYS A 87 6.16 -4.46 -19.51
CA LYS A 87 5.20 -5.58 -19.45
C LYS A 87 4.47 -5.77 -18.12
N GLY A 88 4.48 -4.75 -17.31
CA GLY A 88 3.74 -4.64 -16.07
C GLY A 88 2.90 -3.37 -16.04
N MET A 89 2.61 -2.89 -14.84
CA MET A 89 1.87 -1.67 -14.58
C MET A 89 2.57 -0.88 -13.50
N ALA A 90 2.87 0.40 -13.76
CA ALA A 90 3.40 1.29 -12.74
C ALA A 90 2.42 1.45 -11.58
N PRO A 91 2.90 1.65 -10.35
CA PRO A 91 2.03 2.03 -9.24
C PRO A 91 1.47 3.44 -9.47
N SER A 92 0.33 3.73 -8.83
CA SER A 92 -0.16 5.11 -8.72
C SER A 92 0.87 6.01 -8.04
N THR A 93 0.85 7.30 -8.35
CA THR A 93 1.71 8.31 -7.72
C THR A 93 1.51 8.34 -6.21
N ASN A 94 0.26 8.21 -5.77
CA ASN A 94 -0.12 8.10 -4.37
C ASN A 94 -0.82 6.76 -4.12
N LEU A 95 -0.44 6.08 -3.03
CA LEU A 95 -1.05 4.84 -2.57
C LEU A 95 -1.74 5.13 -1.24
N ILE A 96 -3.05 4.99 -1.20
CA ILE A 96 -3.84 5.22 0.00
C ILE A 96 -4.19 3.88 0.63
N ILE A 97 -3.73 3.66 1.86
CA ILE A 97 -3.99 2.44 2.62
C ILE A 97 -4.86 2.78 3.83
N HIS A 98 -6.01 2.15 3.91
CA HIS A 98 -6.96 2.27 5.02
C HIS A 98 -6.78 1.15 6.04
N GLY A 99 -7.08 1.45 7.30
CA GLY A 99 -7.05 0.44 8.37
C GLY A 99 -7.67 0.97 9.65
N HIS A 100 -8.17 0.07 10.50
CA HIS A 100 -8.71 0.45 11.80
C HIS A 100 -7.61 0.91 12.77
N THR A 101 -7.88 1.97 13.52
CA THR A 101 -7.09 2.36 14.69
C THR A 101 -7.65 1.63 15.92
N MET A 102 -7.00 0.53 16.32
CA MET A 102 -7.46 -0.30 17.42
C MET A 102 -6.83 0.13 18.75
N LYS A 103 -7.66 0.28 19.80
CA LYS A 103 -7.17 0.60 21.16
C LYS A 103 -6.21 -0.46 21.73
N SER A 104 -6.17 -1.65 21.17
CA SER A 104 -5.22 -2.71 21.52
C SER A 104 -3.81 -2.49 20.95
N GLY A 105 -3.62 -1.51 20.06
CA GLY A 105 -2.41 -1.31 19.29
C GLY A 105 -2.41 -2.01 17.93
N ALA A 106 -3.33 -2.96 17.70
CA ALA A 106 -3.44 -3.70 16.45
C ALA A 106 -3.84 -2.78 15.27
N MET A 107 -3.59 -3.25 14.07
CA MET A 107 -3.79 -2.54 12.82
C MET A 107 -3.03 -1.19 12.86
N PHE A 108 -3.70 -0.06 12.64
CA PHE A 108 -3.09 1.28 12.73
C PHE A 108 -3.09 1.88 14.15
N GLY A 109 -3.35 1.06 15.20
CA GLY A 109 -3.37 1.54 16.58
C GLY A 109 -2.04 2.14 17.06
N ASN A 110 -0.90 1.72 16.50
CA ASN A 110 0.40 2.29 16.84
C ASN A 110 0.65 3.67 16.19
N LEU A 111 -0.14 4.08 15.20
CA LEU A 111 0.00 5.41 14.61
C LEU A 111 -0.29 6.54 15.62
N ASP A 112 -1.07 6.29 16.67
CA ASP A 112 -1.30 7.26 17.72
C ASP A 112 0.00 7.65 18.47
N TYR A 113 1.02 6.77 18.49
CA TYR A 113 2.31 7.07 19.11
C TYR A 113 3.14 8.11 18.33
N TYR A 114 2.82 8.33 17.07
CA TYR A 114 3.47 9.33 16.23
C TYR A 114 3.12 10.77 16.61
N GLU A 115 2.22 11.00 17.58
CA GLU A 115 2.06 12.29 18.25
C GLU A 115 3.37 12.71 18.96
N ASP A 116 4.19 11.75 19.38
CA ASP A 116 5.53 12.01 19.91
C ASP A 116 6.53 12.10 18.75
N GLU A 117 7.16 13.28 18.59
CA GLU A 117 8.13 13.54 17.52
C GLU A 117 9.33 12.57 17.55
N GLN A 118 9.80 12.20 18.76
CA GLN A 118 10.94 11.30 18.90
C GLN A 118 10.56 9.88 18.47
N TYR A 119 9.32 9.46 18.76
CA TYR A 119 8.79 8.20 18.27
C TYR A 119 8.72 8.21 16.73
N GLY A 120 8.15 9.26 16.13
CA GLY A 120 8.08 9.41 14.68
C GLY A 120 9.45 9.37 14.00
N LEU A 121 10.44 10.09 14.55
CA LEU A 121 11.82 10.09 14.04
C LEU A 121 12.49 8.70 14.15
N SER A 122 12.20 7.94 15.20
CA SER A 122 12.76 6.59 15.38
C SER A 122 12.07 5.50 14.56
N HIS A 123 10.87 5.76 14.00
CA HIS A 123 10.06 4.86 13.17
C HIS A 123 9.70 5.52 11.84
N SER A 124 10.66 6.25 11.23
CA SER A 124 10.42 7.05 10.03
C SER A 124 10.42 6.27 8.73
N THR A 125 10.89 5.02 8.73
CA THR A 125 10.89 4.16 7.54
C THR A 125 9.65 3.30 7.52
N ILE A 126 8.91 3.39 6.44
CA ILE A 126 7.69 2.61 6.17
C ILE A 126 7.99 1.71 4.98
N CYS A 127 7.89 0.39 5.18
CA CYS A 127 8.06 -0.59 4.11
C CYS A 127 6.69 -0.99 3.58
N PHE A 128 6.46 -0.77 2.30
CA PHE A 128 5.30 -1.32 1.60
C PHE A 128 5.76 -2.09 0.38
N ASP A 129 5.69 -3.42 0.47
CA ASP A 129 6.00 -4.31 -0.62
C ASP A 129 4.75 -4.53 -1.47
N SER A 130 4.87 -4.31 -2.79
CA SER A 130 3.90 -4.93 -3.70
C SER A 130 4.21 -6.43 -3.82
N LEU A 131 3.36 -7.19 -4.50
CA LEU A 131 3.66 -8.60 -4.76
C LEU A 131 4.93 -8.82 -5.61
N TYR A 132 5.50 -7.76 -6.21
CA TYR A 132 6.58 -7.83 -7.18
C TYR A 132 7.83 -7.07 -6.77
N GLU A 133 7.73 -6.08 -5.89
CA GLU A 133 8.81 -5.17 -5.55
C GLU A 133 8.77 -4.73 -4.10
N LYS A 134 9.93 -4.76 -3.44
CA LYS A 134 10.12 -4.19 -2.10
C LYS A 134 10.35 -2.70 -2.20
N ARG A 135 9.67 -1.92 -1.37
CA ARG A 135 9.74 -0.47 -1.37
C ARG A 135 9.83 0.08 0.04
N GLU A 136 10.69 1.09 0.19
CA GLU A 136 10.83 1.87 1.42
C GLU A 136 10.37 3.30 1.17
N TYR A 137 9.62 3.82 2.11
CA TYR A 137 9.10 5.19 2.11
C TYR A 137 9.60 5.89 3.36
N GLU A 138 9.87 7.20 3.22
CA GLU A 138 10.25 8.04 4.35
C GLU A 138 9.03 8.80 4.87
N LEU A 139 8.86 8.80 6.20
CA LEU A 139 7.81 9.57 6.86
C LEU A 139 8.03 11.07 6.63
N ILE A 140 7.06 11.75 6.04
CA ILE A 140 7.10 13.19 5.82
C ILE A 140 6.17 13.96 6.77
N ALA A 141 5.05 13.37 7.18
CA ALA A 141 4.11 14.02 8.10
C ALA A 141 3.17 13.00 8.74
N VAL A 142 2.70 13.32 9.95
CA VAL A 142 1.56 12.67 10.62
C VAL A 142 0.60 13.76 11.07
N PHE A 143 -0.68 13.57 10.83
CA PHE A 143 -1.68 14.58 11.19
C PHE A 143 -3.06 13.92 11.39
N TYR A 144 -3.89 14.58 12.19
CA TYR A 144 -5.31 14.27 12.27
C TYR A 144 -6.08 15.03 11.20
N SER A 145 -7.01 14.37 10.54
CA SER A 145 -7.86 14.95 9.54
C SER A 145 -9.29 14.44 9.69
N GLN A 146 -10.17 14.92 8.83
CA GLN A 146 -11.54 14.46 8.72
C GLN A 146 -11.90 14.28 7.25
N VAL A 147 -12.95 13.51 6.98
CA VAL A 147 -13.56 13.46 5.67
C VAL A 147 -14.38 14.74 5.46
N TYR A 148 -14.05 15.48 4.41
CA TYR A 148 -14.71 16.73 4.03
C TYR A 148 -15.86 16.47 3.06
N TYR A 149 -16.83 17.39 3.00
CA TYR A 149 -17.84 17.35 1.94
C TYR A 149 -17.19 17.65 0.58
N GLN A 150 -17.79 17.11 -0.49
CA GLN A 150 -17.29 17.34 -1.85
C GLN A 150 -17.27 18.82 -2.23
N SER A 151 -18.19 19.63 -1.65
CA SER A 151 -18.28 21.06 -1.84
C SER A 151 -17.22 21.88 -1.10
N ASP A 152 -16.47 21.28 -0.16
CA ASP A 152 -15.51 22.02 0.65
C ASP A 152 -14.26 22.31 -0.19
N ASP A 153 -13.84 23.58 -0.22
CA ASP A 153 -12.64 24.03 -0.92
C ASP A 153 -11.39 23.82 -0.05
N VAL A 154 -11.02 22.56 0.12
CA VAL A 154 -9.84 22.12 0.90
C VAL A 154 -9.13 20.99 0.15
N PHE A 155 -7.83 20.87 0.38
CA PHE A 155 -7.08 19.71 -0.14
C PHE A 155 -7.58 18.43 0.51
N LYS A 156 -7.98 17.46 -0.32
CA LYS A 156 -8.47 16.14 0.07
C LYS A 156 -7.45 15.11 -0.38
N TYR A 157 -6.53 14.72 0.51
CA TYR A 157 -5.46 13.76 0.20
C TYR A 157 -6.00 12.42 -0.34
N TYR A 158 -7.23 12.07 0.04
CA TYR A 158 -7.90 10.84 -0.38
C TYR A 158 -8.54 10.92 -1.79
N ASP A 159 -8.50 12.09 -2.43
CA ASP A 159 -8.94 12.29 -3.83
C ASP A 159 -7.74 12.42 -4.79
N PHE A 160 -6.49 12.33 -4.27
CA PHE A 160 -5.28 12.49 -5.06
C PHE A 160 -4.59 11.14 -5.25
N PHE A 161 -4.60 10.60 -6.46
CA PHE A 161 -4.00 9.31 -6.81
C PHE A 161 -2.87 9.44 -7.83
N GLU A 162 -3.00 10.34 -8.79
CA GLU A 162 -2.04 10.52 -9.87
C GLU A 162 -1.60 11.98 -10.02
N ALA A 163 -0.33 12.17 -10.38
CA ALA A 163 0.22 13.43 -10.84
C ALA A 163 0.92 13.20 -12.18
N ASP A 164 0.42 13.83 -13.24
CA ASP A 164 0.99 13.71 -14.58
C ASP A 164 2.19 14.63 -14.76
N THR A 165 2.32 15.66 -13.93
CA THR A 165 3.38 16.65 -13.99
C THR A 165 3.97 16.93 -12.60
N GLN A 166 5.21 17.47 -12.59
CA GLN A 166 5.86 17.89 -11.37
C GLN A 166 5.15 19.08 -10.66
N GLU A 167 4.31 19.82 -11.40
CA GLU A 167 3.52 20.94 -10.86
C GLU A 167 2.25 20.46 -10.14
N GLU A 168 1.78 19.24 -10.45
CA GLU A 168 0.62 18.61 -9.81
C GLU A 168 1.04 17.85 -8.54
N PHE A 169 2.31 17.50 -8.42
CA PHE A 169 2.89 16.85 -7.25
C PHE A 169 3.27 17.88 -6.18
#